data_3d78a93805d7ede84406b3792ed58eef
#
_entry.id   3d78a93805d7ede84406b3792ed58eef
#
_cell.length_a   1.000
_cell.length_b   1.000
_cell.length_c   1.000
_cell.angle_alpha   90.00
_cell.angle_beta   90.00
_cell.angle_gamma   90.00
#
_symmetry.space_group_name_H-M   'P 1'
#
loop_
_entity.id
_entity.type
_entity.pdbx_description
1 polymer ?
#
loop_
_entity_poly.entity_id
_entity_poly.type
_entity_poly.pdbx_seq_one_letter_code
_entity_poly.pdbx_strand_id
1 'polypeptide(L)'
;MFKRLSKDLIALNWGYEGNHPFARECKLMAAQKIPFYVCPGTSSWNSLTGRTTNMQTNLANAARQGKKYGADGYLVTDWGDYGHHQYLPVSYAGFLLGACHAWNHTGTKKLIQCLALTGDS
;
A
#
# COMPACT_ATOMS: atom_id res chain seq x y z
N MET A 1 6.80 20.32 -13.07
CA MET A 1 7.84 19.30 -13.01
C MET A 1 7.55 18.12 -13.94
N PHE A 2 6.34 17.61 -14.04
CA PHE A 2 6.00 16.44 -14.85
C PHE A 2 5.83 16.64 -16.37
N LYS A 3 5.83 17.88 -16.87
CA LYS A 3 5.63 18.21 -18.31
C LYS A 3 6.68 17.63 -19.29
N ARG A 4 7.76 17.04 -18.78
CA ARG A 4 8.86 16.46 -19.57
C ARG A 4 8.97 14.95 -19.51
N LEU A 5 8.05 14.26 -18.81
CA LEU A 5 8.07 12.81 -18.75
C LEU A 5 7.50 12.20 -20.06
N SER A 6 8.11 11.13 -20.53
CA SER A 6 7.56 10.35 -21.62
C SER A 6 6.17 9.84 -21.26
N LYS A 7 5.27 9.79 -22.24
CA LYS A 7 3.93 9.23 -22.06
C LYS A 7 3.92 7.70 -21.94
N ASP A 8 5.05 7.07 -22.25
CA ASP A 8 5.23 5.63 -22.16
C ASP A 8 5.71 5.15 -20.79
N LEU A 9 5.80 6.06 -19.80
CA LEU A 9 6.20 5.73 -18.44
C LEU A 9 4.97 5.52 -17.56
N ILE A 10 5.06 4.51 -16.69
CA ILE A 10 4.14 4.34 -15.56
C ILE A 10 4.87 4.82 -14.31
N ALA A 11 4.32 5.79 -13.62
CA ALA A 11 4.89 6.29 -12.37
C ALA A 11 4.60 5.31 -11.23
N LEU A 12 5.61 5.00 -10.42
CA LEU A 12 5.46 4.20 -9.21
C LEU A 12 5.38 5.15 -8.00
N ASN A 13 4.19 5.36 -7.50
CA ASN A 13 3.92 6.21 -6.33
C ASN A 13 4.09 5.38 -5.06
N TRP A 14 5.29 5.38 -4.51
CA TRP A 14 5.64 4.59 -3.34
C TRP A 14 5.60 5.39 -2.03
N GLY A 15 5.25 4.70 -0.95
CA GLY A 15 5.28 5.27 0.39
C GLY A 15 4.84 4.24 1.42
N TYR A 16 5.51 4.20 2.57
CA TYR A 16 5.44 3.07 3.49
C TYR A 16 4.87 3.40 4.86
N GLU A 17 4.68 4.67 5.17
CA GLU A 17 4.03 5.06 6.41
C GLU A 17 2.50 5.07 6.26
N GLY A 18 1.78 4.72 7.34
CA GLY A 18 0.32 4.69 7.33
C GLY A 18 -0.32 6.02 6.94
N ASN A 19 0.33 7.14 7.30
CA ASN A 19 -0.11 8.51 6.97
C ASN A 19 0.55 9.08 5.70
N HIS A 20 1.17 8.24 4.86
CA HIS A 20 1.78 8.69 3.61
C HIS A 20 0.77 9.49 2.76
N PRO A 21 1.16 10.63 2.15
CA PRO A 21 0.25 11.53 1.48
C PRO A 21 -0.22 11.07 0.09
N PHE A 22 -0.59 9.79 -0.06
CA PHE A 22 -1.10 9.23 -1.31
C PHE A 22 -2.22 10.07 -1.93
N ALA A 23 -3.10 10.67 -1.12
CA ALA A 23 -4.19 11.48 -1.62
C ALA A 23 -3.70 12.66 -2.47
N ARG A 24 -2.67 13.38 -1.99
CA ARG A 24 -2.09 14.52 -2.68
C ARG A 24 -1.35 14.09 -3.94
N GLU A 25 -0.58 13.03 -3.85
CA GLU A 25 0.28 12.55 -4.92
C GLU A 25 -0.51 11.90 -6.04
N CYS A 26 -1.46 11.02 -5.72
CA CYS A 26 -2.37 10.43 -6.71
C CYS A 26 -3.20 11.50 -7.43
N LYS A 27 -3.71 12.50 -6.69
CA LYS A 27 -4.43 13.63 -7.30
C LYS A 27 -3.57 14.39 -8.30
N LEU A 28 -2.29 14.61 -7.98
CA LEU A 28 -1.35 15.31 -8.85
C LEU A 28 -1.07 14.52 -10.13
N MET A 29 -0.84 13.20 -10.03
CA MET A 29 -0.61 12.32 -11.18
C MET A 29 -1.84 12.23 -12.08
N ALA A 30 -3.02 12.05 -11.50
CA ALA A 30 -4.29 12.03 -12.22
C ALA A 30 -4.55 13.35 -12.97
N ALA A 31 -4.31 14.50 -12.34
CA ALA A 31 -4.46 15.82 -12.96
C ALA A 31 -3.51 16.04 -14.15
N GLN A 32 -2.35 15.41 -14.13
CA GLN A 32 -1.37 15.45 -15.23
C GLN A 32 -1.57 14.34 -16.27
N LYS A 33 -2.58 13.46 -16.07
CA LYS A 33 -2.84 12.31 -16.94
C LYS A 33 -1.63 11.39 -17.08
N ILE A 34 -0.90 11.18 -15.98
CA ILE A 34 0.24 10.27 -15.91
C ILE A 34 -0.29 8.92 -15.42
N PRO A 35 -0.09 7.83 -16.17
CA PRO A 35 -0.37 6.48 -15.67
C PRO A 35 0.46 6.20 -14.42
N PHE A 36 -0.15 5.62 -13.37
CA PHE A 36 0.58 5.36 -12.14
C PHE A 36 0.08 4.15 -11.38
N TYR A 37 0.98 3.55 -10.62
CA TYR A 37 0.68 2.54 -9.61
C TYR A 37 0.88 3.15 -8.22
N VAL A 38 0.08 2.72 -7.25
CA VAL A 38 0.36 2.95 -5.83
C VAL A 38 1.18 1.80 -5.29
N CYS A 39 2.25 2.11 -4.57
CA CYS A 39 3.23 1.12 -4.12
C CYS A 39 3.42 1.19 -2.59
N PRO A 40 2.48 0.63 -1.82
CA PRO A 40 2.64 0.47 -0.38
C PRO A 40 3.58 -0.69 -0.05
N GLY A 41 3.83 -0.92 1.23
CA GLY A 41 4.72 -1.99 1.67
C GLY A 41 4.20 -2.85 2.82
N THR A 42 4.86 -3.99 2.99
CA THR A 42 4.56 -4.95 4.07
C THR A 42 4.91 -4.43 5.45
N SER A 43 5.74 -3.41 5.55
CA SER A 43 6.28 -2.85 6.80
C SER A 43 6.96 -3.89 7.70
N SER A 44 7.52 -4.95 7.13
CA SER A 44 8.20 -6.03 7.84
C SER A 44 9.67 -5.73 8.10
N TRP A 45 10.31 -4.92 7.23
CA TRP A 45 11.72 -4.57 7.35
C TRP A 45 12.00 -3.68 8.56
N ASN A 46 13.25 -3.70 9.03
CA ASN A 46 13.72 -2.98 10.22
C ASN A 46 12.98 -3.36 11.50
N SER A 47 12.43 -4.58 11.57
CA SER A 47 11.74 -5.09 12.74
C SER A 47 11.89 -6.63 12.80
N LEU A 48 11.71 -7.22 13.96
CA LEU A 48 11.71 -8.69 14.10
C LEU A 48 10.35 -9.32 13.76
N THR A 49 9.26 -8.62 14.09
CA THR A 49 7.88 -9.15 14.00
C THR A 49 6.96 -8.33 13.08
N GLY A 50 7.49 -7.29 12.44
CA GLY A 50 6.73 -6.40 11.57
C GLY A 50 6.02 -5.27 12.32
N ARG A 51 5.71 -4.22 11.58
CA ARG A 51 4.95 -3.06 12.05
C ARG A 51 3.49 -3.21 11.59
N THR A 52 2.75 -4.13 12.21
CA THR A 52 1.44 -4.60 11.73
C THR A 52 0.42 -3.46 11.57
N THR A 53 0.29 -2.56 12.55
CA THR A 53 -0.63 -1.42 12.46
C THR A 53 -0.26 -0.47 11.33
N ASN A 54 1.03 -0.20 11.14
CA ASN A 54 1.50 0.62 10.02
C ASN A 54 1.20 -0.05 8.68
N MET A 55 1.46 -1.34 8.54
CA MET A 55 1.17 -2.13 7.36
C MET A 55 -0.31 -2.06 7.00
N GLN A 56 -1.21 -2.33 7.94
CA GLN A 56 -2.66 -2.28 7.71
C GLN A 56 -3.11 -0.89 7.23
N THR A 57 -2.66 0.16 7.89
CA THR A 57 -3.02 1.55 7.56
C THR A 57 -2.44 1.98 6.22
N ASN A 58 -1.18 1.64 5.95
CA ASN A 58 -0.49 1.98 4.70
C ASN A 58 -1.15 1.30 3.50
N LEU A 59 -1.36 -0.02 3.55
CA LEU A 59 -2.01 -0.79 2.50
C LEU A 59 -3.43 -0.27 2.20
N ALA A 60 -4.23 -0.05 3.24
CA ALA A 60 -5.59 0.47 3.09
C ALA A 60 -5.63 1.90 2.52
N ASN A 61 -4.71 2.78 2.96
CA ASN A 61 -4.60 4.14 2.45
C ASN A 61 -4.25 4.15 0.96
N ALA A 62 -3.23 3.39 0.56
CA ALA A 62 -2.81 3.28 -0.83
C ALA A 62 -3.96 2.77 -1.73
N ALA A 63 -4.66 1.70 -1.33
CA ALA A 63 -5.77 1.15 -2.08
C ALA A 63 -6.92 2.16 -2.24
N ARG A 64 -7.30 2.82 -1.14
CA ARG A 64 -8.36 3.83 -1.14
C ARG A 64 -8.04 5.00 -2.06
N GLN A 65 -6.83 5.55 -1.97
CA GLN A 65 -6.45 6.71 -2.76
C GLN A 65 -6.16 6.34 -4.21
N GLY A 66 -5.53 5.19 -4.46
CA GLY A 66 -5.32 4.67 -5.82
C GLY A 66 -6.65 4.49 -6.55
N LYS A 67 -7.63 3.81 -5.93
CA LYS A 67 -8.96 3.65 -6.51
C LYS A 67 -9.67 4.99 -6.75
N LYS A 68 -9.58 5.92 -5.79
CA LYS A 68 -10.23 7.23 -5.89
C LYS A 68 -9.71 8.05 -7.07
N TYR A 69 -8.42 7.98 -7.36
CA TYR A 69 -7.75 8.80 -8.37
C TYR A 69 -7.38 8.03 -9.64
N GLY A 70 -7.86 6.80 -9.80
CA GLY A 70 -7.70 6.03 -11.03
C GLY A 70 -6.27 5.50 -11.25
N ALA A 71 -5.62 4.99 -10.21
CA ALA A 71 -4.36 4.26 -10.38
C ALA A 71 -4.58 3.02 -11.25
N ASP A 72 -3.66 2.75 -12.16
CA ASP A 72 -3.69 1.59 -13.06
C ASP A 72 -3.25 0.30 -12.37
N GLY A 73 -2.57 0.41 -11.22
CA GLY A 73 -2.07 -0.75 -10.49
C GLY A 73 -1.80 -0.52 -9.01
N TYR A 74 -1.63 -1.64 -8.33
CA TYR A 74 -1.33 -1.73 -6.90
C TYR A 74 -0.17 -2.71 -6.72
N LEU A 75 0.97 -2.23 -6.27
CA LEU A 75 2.21 -3.00 -6.13
C LEU A 75 2.66 -3.04 -4.68
N VAL A 76 2.47 -4.17 -4.00
CA VAL A 76 2.99 -4.37 -2.64
C VAL A 76 4.49 -4.61 -2.70
N THR A 77 5.25 -3.85 -1.93
CA THR A 77 6.70 -4.01 -1.82
C THR A 77 7.09 -4.65 -0.50
N ASP A 78 8.19 -5.35 -0.52
CA ASP A 78 8.86 -5.91 0.65
C ASP A 78 10.36 -5.62 0.57
N TRP A 79 10.95 -5.16 1.68
CA TRP A 79 12.34 -4.70 1.70
C TRP A 79 13.16 -5.45 2.75
N GLY A 80 14.44 -5.57 2.49
CA GLY A 80 15.40 -6.21 3.37
C GLY A 80 16.46 -5.25 3.93
N ASP A 81 16.09 -4.01 4.22
CA ASP A 81 16.98 -2.97 4.69
C ASP A 81 17.78 -3.41 5.91
N TYR A 82 19.06 -3.03 5.94
CA TYR A 82 19.99 -3.31 7.07
C TYR A 82 20.13 -4.80 7.42
N GLY A 83 20.04 -5.69 6.44
CA GLY A 83 20.37 -7.09 6.58
C GLY A 83 19.20 -8.06 6.71
N HIS A 84 17.97 -7.62 6.53
CA HIS A 84 16.80 -8.48 6.49
C HIS A 84 16.62 -9.35 7.75
N HIS A 85 16.45 -8.72 8.91
CA HIS A 85 16.38 -9.40 10.20
C HIS A 85 15.07 -10.17 10.42
N GLN A 86 13.98 -9.80 9.71
CA GLN A 86 12.70 -10.48 9.80
C GLN A 86 12.69 -11.79 9.01
N TYR A 87 11.98 -12.79 9.50
CA TYR A 87 11.68 -13.99 8.73
C TYR A 87 10.64 -13.69 7.64
N LEU A 88 10.76 -14.32 6.48
CA LEU A 88 9.83 -14.12 5.36
C LEU A 88 8.34 -14.26 5.73
N PRO A 89 7.90 -15.21 6.58
CA PRO A 89 6.51 -15.29 7.02
C PRO A 89 5.94 -14.03 7.67
N VAL A 90 6.78 -13.15 8.23
CA VAL A 90 6.33 -11.86 8.77
C VAL A 90 5.73 -10.97 7.67
N SER A 91 6.21 -11.09 6.44
CA SER A 91 5.70 -10.35 5.27
C SER A 91 4.41 -10.93 4.69
N TYR A 92 4.08 -12.20 4.98
CA TYR A 92 2.92 -12.87 4.38
C TYR A 92 1.59 -12.19 4.69
N ALA A 93 1.43 -11.68 5.91
CA ALA A 93 0.24 -10.91 6.29
C ALA A 93 0.07 -9.65 5.41
N GLY A 94 1.17 -8.97 5.10
CA GLY A 94 1.19 -7.81 4.23
C GLY A 94 0.82 -8.17 2.78
N PHE A 95 1.36 -9.26 2.25
CA PHE A 95 1.02 -9.73 0.90
C PHE A 95 -0.45 -10.13 0.80
N LEU A 96 -0.96 -10.91 1.77
CA LEU A 96 -2.36 -11.32 1.80
C LEU A 96 -3.29 -10.11 1.89
N LEU A 97 -3.05 -9.21 2.83
CA LEU A 97 -3.88 -8.03 3.02
C LEU A 97 -3.83 -7.09 1.80
N GLY A 98 -2.65 -6.93 1.20
CA GLY A 98 -2.47 -6.16 -0.02
C GLY A 98 -3.28 -6.73 -1.18
N ALA A 99 -3.24 -8.06 -1.38
CA ALA A 99 -4.05 -8.74 -2.39
C ALA A 99 -5.55 -8.54 -2.15
N CYS A 100 -6.00 -8.67 -0.91
CA CYS A 100 -7.39 -8.42 -0.53
C CYS A 100 -7.82 -6.97 -0.84
N HIS A 101 -7.00 -5.98 -0.50
CA HIS A 101 -7.29 -4.58 -0.78
C HIS A 101 -7.28 -4.26 -2.28
N ALA A 102 -6.37 -4.85 -3.04
CA ALA A 102 -6.32 -4.69 -4.49
C ALA A 102 -7.58 -5.25 -5.16
N TRP A 103 -8.07 -6.39 -4.69
CA TRP A 103 -9.27 -7.03 -5.21
C TRP A 103 -10.55 -6.32 -4.78
N ASN A 104 -10.76 -6.11 -3.47
CA ASN A 104 -11.97 -5.51 -2.91
C ASN A 104 -11.68 -4.73 -1.63
N HIS A 105 -11.25 -3.49 -1.77
CA HIS A 105 -10.92 -2.62 -0.63
C HIS A 105 -12.07 -2.49 0.39
N THR A 106 -13.31 -2.31 -0.07
CA THR A 106 -14.47 -2.10 0.80
C THR A 106 -14.83 -3.36 1.58
N GLY A 107 -14.83 -4.53 0.92
CA GLY A 107 -15.06 -5.83 1.56
C GLY A 107 -13.97 -6.18 2.56
N THR A 108 -12.70 -5.95 2.21
CA THR A 108 -11.56 -6.17 3.10
C THR A 108 -11.66 -5.34 4.37
N LYS A 109 -12.04 -4.07 4.27
CA LYS A 109 -12.24 -3.20 5.43
C LYS A 109 -13.31 -3.76 6.38
N LYS A 110 -14.43 -4.24 5.84
CA LYS A 110 -15.50 -4.86 6.63
C LYS A 110 -15.02 -6.13 7.33
N LEU A 111 -14.28 -6.99 6.62
CA LEU A 111 -13.72 -8.22 7.18
C LEU A 111 -12.78 -7.94 8.35
N ILE A 112 -11.86 -6.99 8.21
CA ILE A 112 -10.93 -6.59 9.28
C ILE A 112 -11.70 -6.08 10.51
N GLN A 113 -12.73 -5.26 10.30
CA GLN A 113 -13.58 -4.77 11.39
C GLN A 113 -14.31 -5.90 12.11
N CYS A 114 -14.86 -6.89 11.38
CA CYS A 114 -15.48 -8.05 11.97
C CYS A 114 -14.48 -8.89 12.80
N LEU A 115 -13.29 -9.13 12.27
CA LEU A 115 -12.26 -9.89 12.98
C LEU A 115 -11.76 -9.18 14.25
N ALA A 116 -11.66 -7.85 14.23
CA ALA A 116 -11.31 -7.07 15.41
C ALA A 116 -12.38 -7.14 16.52
N LEU A 117 -13.67 -7.19 16.15
CA LEU A 117 -14.78 -7.31 17.10
C LEU A 117 -14.91 -8.71 17.71
N THR A 118 -14.39 -9.74 17.06
CA THR A 118 -14.41 -11.13 17.57
C THR A 118 -13.19 -11.47 18.41
N GLY A 119 -12.18 -10.61 18.44
CA GLY A 119 -10.95 -10.81 19.24
C GLY A 119 -11.03 -10.31 20.69
N ASP A 120 -12.12 -9.66 21.08
CA ASP A 120 -12.36 -9.12 22.44
C ASP A 120 -13.27 -10.01 23.31
N SER A 121 -13.24 -11.32 23.08
CA SER A 121 -13.97 -12.31 23.90
C SER A 121 -13.05 -13.26 24.63
#